data_7348345cd7177c6ad7bd48469496b90b
#
_entry.id   7348345cd7177c6ad7bd48469496b90b
#
_cell.length_a   1.000
_cell.length_b   1.000
_cell.length_c   1.000
_cell.angle_alpha   90.00
_cell.angle_beta   90.00
_cell.angle_gamma   90.00
#
_symmetry.space_group_name_H-M   'P 1'
#
loop_
_entity.id
_entity.type
_entity.pdbx_description
1 polymer ?
#
loop_
_entity_poly.entity_id
_entity_poly.type
_entity_poly.pdbx_seq_one_letter_code
_entity_poly.pdbx_strand_id
1 'polypeptide(L)'
;TLMNDLANGHFDIGMSGISKNLQRQKVALFSEPYHSGGKTPISRCQDISKYSTLDQIDSTSTRLVVNPGGTNEKFVAEHIKQAQIRVHDNNRTIFDEIIKGRADVMITDAIEVAVQAGAHSALCAAMPGKTLSFQEKGFLLPRDLIWQQFVNAWLTQRQGEGYLAEVFNRHLNK
;
A
#
# COMPACT_ATOMS: atom_id res chain seq x y z
N THR A 1 14.09 -11.67 1.00
CA THR A 1 12.71 -11.12 0.86
C THR A 1 12.03 -11.09 2.21
N LEU A 2 11.02 -10.20 2.39
CA LEU A 2 10.29 -10.01 3.66
C LEU A 2 9.89 -11.36 4.33
N MET A 3 9.30 -12.28 3.57
CA MET A 3 8.82 -13.55 4.13
C MET A 3 9.98 -14.51 4.48
N ASN A 4 11.03 -14.56 3.66
CA ASN A 4 12.20 -15.39 3.93
C ASN A 4 12.98 -14.86 5.14
N ASP A 5 13.11 -13.52 5.26
CA ASP A 5 13.84 -12.89 6.36
C ASP A 5 13.12 -13.14 7.69
N LEU A 6 11.77 -13.08 7.71
CA LEU A 6 10.99 -13.51 8.88
C LEU A 6 11.20 -15.00 9.21
N ALA A 7 11.10 -15.88 8.20
CA ALA A 7 11.24 -17.33 8.38
C ALA A 7 12.64 -17.72 8.89
N ASN A 8 13.66 -16.96 8.55
CA ASN A 8 15.04 -17.13 9.01
C ASN A 8 15.36 -16.42 10.33
N GLY A 9 14.38 -15.79 10.98
CA GLY A 9 14.55 -15.11 12.25
C GLY A 9 15.39 -13.83 12.18
N HIS A 10 15.46 -13.18 11.03
CA HIS A 10 16.17 -11.90 10.89
C HIS A 10 15.44 -10.74 11.55
N PHE A 11 14.17 -10.91 11.87
CA PHE A 11 13.36 -10.01 12.70
C PHE A 11 12.17 -10.76 13.32
N ASP A 12 11.66 -10.27 14.44
CA ASP A 12 10.55 -10.87 15.19
C ASP A 12 9.20 -10.19 14.91
N ILE A 13 9.21 -9.01 14.31
CA ILE A 13 8.01 -8.24 13.97
C ILE A 13 8.27 -7.34 12.77
N GLY A 14 7.39 -7.41 11.77
CA GLY A 14 7.36 -6.48 10.64
C GLY A 14 6.31 -5.39 10.87
N MET A 15 6.75 -4.18 11.22
CA MET A 15 5.89 -3.02 11.51
C MET A 15 5.95 -2.02 10.36
N SER A 16 5.24 -2.30 9.29
CA SER A 16 5.18 -1.45 8.10
C SER A 16 3.80 -1.58 7.45
N GLY A 17 3.55 -0.94 6.31
CA GLY A 17 2.30 -1.06 5.54
C GLY A 17 2.05 -2.45 4.93
N ILE A 18 2.28 -3.51 5.70
CA ILE A 18 2.22 -4.89 5.22
C ILE A 18 0.76 -5.34 5.12
N SER A 19 0.33 -5.65 3.89
CA SER A 19 -1.02 -6.18 3.65
C SER A 19 -1.14 -7.61 4.17
N LYS A 20 -2.19 -7.85 4.95
CA LYS A 20 -2.63 -9.19 5.33
C LYS A 20 -3.14 -9.91 4.08
N ASN A 21 -2.73 -11.14 3.86
CA ASN A 21 -3.29 -12.01 2.84
C ASN A 21 -3.07 -13.48 3.18
N LEU A 22 -3.90 -14.34 2.61
CA LEU A 22 -3.90 -15.78 2.92
C LEU A 22 -2.58 -16.48 2.53
N GLN A 23 -1.89 -16.03 1.48
CA GLN A 23 -0.63 -16.65 1.07
C GLN A 23 0.46 -16.42 2.12
N ARG A 24 0.57 -15.21 2.66
CA ARG A 24 1.49 -14.89 3.75
C ARG A 24 1.13 -15.64 5.03
N GLN A 25 -0.18 -15.80 5.31
CA GLN A 25 -0.66 -16.51 6.49
C GLN A 25 -0.40 -18.03 6.48
N LYS A 26 -0.01 -18.61 5.35
CA LYS A 26 0.46 -20.01 5.30
C LYS A 26 1.79 -20.20 6.06
N VAL A 27 2.62 -19.18 6.15
CA VAL A 27 4.00 -19.26 6.69
C VAL A 27 4.27 -18.28 7.81
N ALA A 28 3.35 -17.38 8.13
CA ALA A 28 3.48 -16.36 9.15
C ALA A 28 2.13 -16.10 9.83
N LEU A 29 2.14 -15.36 10.93
CA LEU A 29 0.95 -14.79 11.56
C LEU A 29 0.87 -13.29 11.29
N PHE A 30 -0.31 -12.72 11.49
CA PHE A 30 -0.54 -11.29 11.53
C PHE A 30 -1.21 -10.91 12.85
N SER A 31 -0.93 -9.72 13.31
CA SER A 31 -1.73 -9.09 14.36
C SER A 31 -3.17 -8.84 13.89
N GLU A 32 -4.05 -8.47 14.82
CA GLU A 32 -5.29 -7.76 14.47
C GLU A 32 -4.97 -6.55 13.57
N PRO A 33 -5.89 -6.16 12.68
CA PRO A 33 -5.64 -5.06 11.78
C PRO A 33 -5.58 -3.73 12.52
N TYR A 34 -4.57 -2.92 12.21
CA TYR A 34 -4.48 -1.54 12.69
C TYR A 34 -4.96 -0.52 11.66
N HIS A 35 -5.17 -0.94 10.42
CA HIS A 35 -5.70 -0.11 9.34
C HIS A 35 -6.41 -0.97 8.31
N SER A 36 -7.53 -0.46 7.80
CA SER A 36 -8.28 -1.04 6.68
C SER A 36 -8.37 -0.03 5.55
N GLY A 37 -8.30 -0.51 4.32
CA GLY A 37 -8.35 0.32 3.12
C GLY A 37 -8.37 -0.53 1.86
N GLY A 38 -7.78 -0.02 0.79
CA GLY A 38 -7.70 -0.75 -0.48
C GLY A 38 -6.76 -0.06 -1.47
N LYS A 39 -6.73 -0.54 -2.68
CA LYS A 39 -5.97 0.06 -3.77
C LYS A 39 -6.71 1.27 -4.33
N THR A 40 -5.97 2.33 -4.65
CA THR A 40 -6.48 3.51 -5.34
C THR A 40 -5.39 4.08 -6.25
N PRO A 41 -5.74 4.74 -7.36
CA PRO A 41 -4.76 5.33 -8.25
C PRO A 41 -4.27 6.69 -7.74
N ILE A 42 -2.97 6.95 -7.96
CA ILE A 42 -2.32 8.25 -7.77
C ILE A 42 -1.70 8.71 -9.09
N SER A 43 -1.89 9.97 -9.43
CA SER A 43 -1.32 10.59 -10.63
C SER A 43 -0.93 12.04 -10.35
N ARG A 44 -0.39 12.74 -11.37
CA ARG A 44 -0.24 14.21 -11.27
C ARG A 44 -1.60 14.87 -11.08
N CYS A 45 -1.70 15.88 -10.24
CA CYS A 45 -2.97 16.57 -9.92
C CYS A 45 -3.68 17.10 -11.18
N GLN A 46 -2.93 17.60 -12.17
CA GLN A 46 -3.47 18.09 -13.44
C GLN A 46 -4.07 16.99 -14.33
N ASP A 47 -3.78 15.72 -14.06
CA ASP A 47 -4.17 14.58 -14.91
C ASP A 47 -5.22 13.67 -14.25
N ILE A 48 -5.67 13.95 -13.03
CA ILE A 48 -6.56 13.05 -12.26
C ILE A 48 -7.85 12.69 -13.01
N SER A 49 -8.40 13.60 -13.80
CA SER A 49 -9.62 13.36 -14.60
C SER A 49 -9.45 12.27 -15.67
N LYS A 50 -8.22 12.00 -16.08
CA LYS A 50 -7.88 10.95 -17.07
C LYS A 50 -7.78 9.56 -16.45
N TYR A 51 -7.71 9.47 -15.10
CA TYR A 51 -7.42 8.22 -14.36
C TYR A 51 -8.41 7.98 -13.22
N SER A 52 -9.65 8.49 -13.34
CA SER A 52 -10.68 8.43 -12.31
C SER A 52 -11.52 7.15 -12.36
N THR A 53 -11.26 6.24 -13.30
CA THR A 53 -11.84 4.90 -13.38
C THR A 53 -10.78 3.89 -13.82
N LEU A 54 -11.02 2.60 -13.53
CA LEU A 54 -10.11 1.54 -13.95
C LEU A 54 -10.01 1.45 -15.48
N ASP A 55 -11.14 1.62 -16.18
CA ASP A 55 -11.19 1.59 -17.64
C ASP A 55 -10.38 2.74 -18.27
N GLN A 56 -10.39 3.92 -17.66
CA GLN A 56 -9.55 5.04 -18.11
C GLN A 56 -8.06 4.77 -17.89
N ILE A 57 -7.71 4.06 -16.81
CA ILE A 57 -6.33 3.68 -16.51
C ILE A 57 -5.89 2.59 -17.48
N ASP A 58 -6.73 1.60 -17.79
CA ASP A 58 -6.39 0.47 -18.66
C ASP A 58 -6.50 0.85 -20.16
N SER A 59 -5.78 1.88 -20.57
CA SER A 59 -5.68 2.37 -21.95
C SER A 59 -4.27 2.15 -22.50
N THR A 60 -4.17 1.84 -23.79
CA THR A 60 -2.89 1.65 -24.49
C THR A 60 -1.96 2.86 -24.44
N SER A 61 -2.49 4.06 -24.18
CA SER A 61 -1.74 5.30 -24.03
C SER A 61 -1.25 5.54 -22.59
N THR A 62 -1.75 4.80 -21.61
CA THR A 62 -1.39 4.97 -20.20
C THR A 62 -0.10 4.24 -19.85
N ARG A 63 0.86 4.97 -19.27
CA ARG A 63 2.09 4.41 -18.69
C ARG A 63 1.89 4.21 -17.19
N LEU A 64 1.61 2.97 -16.80
CA LEU A 64 1.40 2.60 -15.40
C LEU A 64 2.70 2.10 -14.79
N VAL A 65 3.12 2.69 -13.67
CA VAL A 65 4.30 2.22 -12.94
C VAL A 65 3.90 1.34 -11.77
N VAL A 66 4.67 0.29 -11.52
CA VAL A 66 4.45 -0.67 -10.43
C VAL A 66 5.77 -1.09 -9.80
N ASN A 67 5.77 -1.35 -8.50
CA ASN A 67 6.89 -1.97 -7.80
C ASN A 67 6.78 -3.51 -7.85
N PRO A 68 7.90 -4.24 -7.98
CA PRO A 68 7.87 -5.70 -8.12
C PRO A 68 7.57 -6.43 -6.81
N GLY A 69 7.02 -7.63 -6.93
CA GLY A 69 6.91 -8.63 -5.86
C GLY A 69 5.84 -8.35 -4.80
N GLY A 70 5.02 -7.31 -4.97
CA GLY A 70 4.05 -6.88 -3.98
C GLY A 70 2.58 -7.10 -4.36
N THR A 71 1.69 -6.61 -3.49
CA THR A 71 0.24 -6.64 -3.75
C THR A 71 -0.19 -5.65 -4.82
N ASN A 72 0.62 -4.63 -5.11
CA ASN A 72 0.35 -3.68 -6.20
C ASN A 72 0.55 -4.37 -7.55
N GLU A 73 1.69 -5.03 -7.76
CA GLU A 73 1.97 -5.78 -8.98
C GLU A 73 0.90 -6.85 -9.25
N LYS A 74 0.54 -7.61 -8.20
CA LYS A 74 -0.50 -8.63 -8.31
C LYS A 74 -1.84 -8.01 -8.75
N PHE A 75 -2.27 -6.91 -8.12
CA PHE A 75 -3.51 -6.22 -8.48
C PHE A 75 -3.47 -5.74 -9.94
N VAL A 76 -2.36 -5.12 -10.35
CA VAL A 76 -2.18 -4.63 -11.72
C VAL A 76 -2.23 -5.78 -12.72
N ALA A 77 -1.54 -6.90 -12.47
CA ALA A 77 -1.56 -8.07 -13.34
C ALA A 77 -2.96 -8.69 -13.51
N GLU A 78 -3.78 -8.64 -12.46
CA GLU A 78 -5.14 -9.16 -12.49
C GLU A 78 -6.12 -8.25 -13.24
N HIS A 79 -5.98 -6.93 -13.16
CA HIS A 79 -6.99 -5.98 -13.59
C HIS A 79 -6.62 -5.12 -14.80
N ILE A 80 -5.33 -4.98 -15.11
CA ILE A 80 -4.83 -4.14 -16.22
C ILE A 80 -4.36 -5.03 -17.36
N LYS A 81 -4.88 -4.77 -18.56
CA LYS A 81 -4.64 -5.61 -19.74
C LYS A 81 -4.05 -4.84 -20.94
N GLN A 82 -4.29 -3.52 -21.02
CA GLN A 82 -3.95 -2.70 -22.17
C GLN A 82 -2.87 -1.66 -21.86
N ALA A 83 -2.85 -1.13 -20.63
CA ALA A 83 -1.89 -0.10 -20.25
C ALA A 83 -0.45 -0.60 -20.33
N GLN A 84 0.47 0.31 -20.61
CA GLN A 84 1.91 0.06 -20.68
C GLN A 84 2.46 -0.05 -19.26
N ILE A 85 2.63 -1.28 -18.75
CA ILE A 85 3.12 -1.54 -17.40
C ILE A 85 4.65 -1.42 -17.38
N ARG A 86 5.17 -0.58 -16.49
CA ARG A 86 6.59 -0.41 -16.23
C ARG A 86 6.92 -0.77 -14.79
N VAL A 87 7.83 -1.70 -14.60
CA VAL A 87 8.34 -2.06 -13.28
C VAL A 87 9.42 -1.08 -12.85
N HIS A 88 9.35 -0.60 -11.60
CA HIS A 88 10.37 0.24 -10.98
C HIS A 88 10.80 -0.36 -9.63
N ASP A 89 12.07 -0.75 -9.53
CA ASP A 89 12.56 -1.57 -8.41
C ASP A 89 12.69 -0.82 -7.07
N ASN A 90 12.75 0.52 -7.11
CA ASN A 90 12.98 1.32 -5.92
C ASN A 90 11.70 2.03 -5.46
N ASN A 91 11.08 1.50 -4.41
CA ASN A 91 9.87 2.08 -3.79
C ASN A 91 10.02 3.53 -3.31
N ARG A 92 11.24 3.97 -3.00
CA ARG A 92 11.47 5.34 -2.51
C ARG A 92 11.43 6.37 -3.64
N THR A 93 11.68 5.96 -4.87
CA THR A 93 11.76 6.85 -6.04
C THR A 93 10.67 6.58 -7.07
N ILE A 94 9.76 5.61 -6.83
CA ILE A 94 8.72 5.25 -7.79
C ILE A 94 7.76 6.41 -8.08
N PHE A 95 7.43 7.23 -7.10
CA PHE A 95 6.56 8.39 -7.28
C PHE A 95 7.23 9.52 -8.09
N ASP A 96 8.56 9.58 -8.09
CA ASP A 96 9.33 10.47 -8.97
C ASP A 96 9.07 10.17 -10.47
N GLU A 97 8.79 8.91 -10.81
CA GLU A 97 8.47 8.54 -12.19
C GLU A 97 7.20 9.26 -12.67
N ILE A 98 6.21 9.42 -11.78
CA ILE A 98 4.96 10.14 -12.08
C ILE A 98 5.24 11.65 -12.12
N ILE A 99 5.91 12.19 -11.10
CA ILE A 99 6.22 13.64 -10.99
C ILE A 99 7.01 14.11 -12.22
N LYS A 100 8.01 13.33 -12.64
CA LYS A 100 8.89 13.66 -13.79
C LYS A 100 8.28 13.30 -15.14
N GLY A 101 7.03 12.85 -15.19
CA GLY A 101 6.32 12.51 -16.42
C GLY A 101 6.84 11.27 -17.16
N ARG A 102 7.61 10.40 -16.51
CA ARG A 102 8.07 9.12 -17.07
C ARG A 102 7.04 8.01 -16.92
N ALA A 103 6.12 8.14 -15.95
CA ALA A 103 4.90 7.38 -15.82
C ALA A 103 3.70 8.34 -15.63
N ASP A 104 2.50 7.83 -15.76
CA ASP A 104 1.28 8.62 -15.67
C ASP A 104 0.52 8.34 -14.38
N VAL A 105 0.48 7.09 -13.96
CA VAL A 105 -0.32 6.62 -12.83
C VAL A 105 0.36 5.44 -12.14
N MET A 106 0.11 5.31 -10.85
CA MET A 106 0.38 4.12 -10.05
C MET A 106 -0.90 3.72 -9.31
N ILE A 107 -1.18 2.41 -9.21
CA ILE A 107 -2.23 1.88 -8.34
C ILE A 107 -1.55 1.32 -7.09
N THR A 108 -1.81 1.93 -5.95
CA THR A 108 -1.22 1.54 -4.68
C THR A 108 -2.19 1.68 -3.52
N ASP A 109 -1.77 1.44 -2.28
CA ASP A 109 -2.63 1.51 -1.10
C ASP A 109 -3.12 2.95 -0.85
N ALA A 110 -4.40 3.12 -0.53
CA ALA A 110 -5.00 4.45 -0.32
C ALA A 110 -4.27 5.26 0.76
N ILE A 111 -3.76 4.60 1.80
CA ILE A 111 -2.96 5.28 2.84
C ILE A 111 -1.61 5.76 2.28
N GLU A 112 -0.96 5.01 1.39
CA GLU A 112 0.27 5.44 0.74
C GLU A 112 0.00 6.63 -0.20
N VAL A 113 -1.12 6.59 -0.93
CA VAL A 113 -1.58 7.73 -1.75
C VAL A 113 -1.77 8.98 -0.90
N ALA A 114 -2.39 8.87 0.27
CA ALA A 114 -2.58 10.00 1.18
C ALA A 114 -1.24 10.59 1.66
N VAL A 115 -0.29 9.75 2.06
CA VAL A 115 1.06 10.17 2.47
C VAL A 115 1.80 10.86 1.33
N GLN A 116 1.77 10.29 0.13
CA GLN A 116 2.50 10.84 -1.02
C GLN A 116 1.88 12.12 -1.56
N ALA A 117 0.55 12.22 -1.58
CA ALA A 117 -0.15 13.46 -1.94
C ALA A 117 0.09 14.58 -0.92
N GLY A 118 0.19 14.24 0.37
CA GLY A 118 0.56 15.22 1.42
C GLY A 118 2.02 15.68 1.32
N ALA A 119 2.92 14.80 0.89
CA ALA A 119 4.35 15.12 0.77
C ALA A 119 4.71 15.83 -0.55
N HIS A 120 3.91 15.67 -1.61
CA HIS A 120 4.21 16.16 -2.95
C HIS A 120 3.00 16.87 -3.56
N SER A 121 3.02 18.18 -3.62
CA SER A 121 1.94 19.01 -4.18
C SER A 121 1.59 18.71 -5.66
N ALA A 122 2.49 18.04 -6.39
CA ALA A 122 2.25 17.60 -7.76
C ALA A 122 1.39 16.34 -7.87
N LEU A 123 1.22 15.58 -6.76
CA LEU A 123 0.54 14.28 -6.75
C LEU A 123 -0.83 14.38 -6.07
N CYS A 124 -1.82 13.73 -6.67
CA CYS A 124 -3.19 13.67 -6.16
C CYS A 124 -3.76 12.26 -6.31
N ALA A 125 -4.65 11.88 -5.38
CA ALA A 125 -5.49 10.71 -5.56
C ALA A 125 -6.41 10.93 -6.78
N ALA A 126 -6.37 10.02 -7.76
CA ALA A 126 -7.23 10.13 -8.93
C ALA A 126 -8.67 9.63 -8.67
N MET A 127 -8.87 8.88 -7.58
CA MET A 127 -10.19 8.41 -7.12
C MET A 127 -10.35 8.75 -5.62
N PRO A 128 -10.51 10.03 -5.25
CA PRO A 128 -10.59 10.42 -3.85
C PRO A 128 -11.78 9.76 -3.14
N GLY A 129 -11.56 9.22 -1.95
CA GLY A 129 -12.56 8.56 -1.13
C GLY A 129 -13.05 7.19 -1.65
N LYS A 130 -12.45 6.66 -2.72
CA LYS A 130 -12.80 5.34 -3.30
C LYS A 130 -11.60 4.41 -3.34
N THR A 131 -11.86 3.12 -3.15
CA THR A 131 -10.86 2.06 -3.34
C THR A 131 -11.35 1.02 -4.33
N LEU A 132 -10.40 0.42 -5.04
CA LEU A 132 -10.63 -0.63 -6.05
C LEU A 132 -10.62 -2.04 -5.44
N SER A 133 -10.25 -2.15 -4.16
CA SER A 133 -10.17 -3.42 -3.43
C SER A 133 -10.35 -3.18 -1.93
N PHE A 134 -10.48 -4.27 -1.17
CA PHE A 134 -10.41 -4.25 0.29
C PHE A 134 -9.11 -4.92 0.74
N GLN A 135 -8.38 -4.29 1.65
CA GLN A 135 -7.18 -4.83 2.28
C GLN A 135 -7.05 -4.32 3.72
N GLU A 136 -6.53 -5.18 4.58
CA GLU A 136 -6.14 -4.83 5.94
C GLU A 136 -4.61 -4.79 6.08
N LYS A 137 -4.13 -3.92 6.96
CA LYS A 137 -2.73 -3.88 7.40
C LYS A 137 -2.64 -4.42 8.82
N GLY A 138 -1.68 -5.31 9.02
CA GLY A 138 -1.35 -5.88 10.32
C GLY A 138 0.16 -5.99 10.48
N PHE A 139 0.63 -6.12 11.71
CA PHE A 139 2.02 -6.45 11.96
C PHE A 139 2.27 -7.89 11.56
N LEU A 140 3.35 -8.12 10.80
CA LEU A 140 3.77 -9.45 10.38
C LEU A 140 4.60 -10.10 11.47
N LEU A 141 4.24 -11.32 11.87
CA LEU A 141 4.80 -12.03 13.01
C LEU A 141 5.25 -13.44 12.61
N PRO A 142 6.25 -14.02 13.28
CA PRO A 142 6.55 -15.43 13.16
C PRO A 142 5.37 -16.29 13.64
N ARG A 143 5.41 -17.60 13.39
CA ARG A 143 4.35 -18.53 13.80
C ARG A 143 4.40 -18.83 15.30
N ASP A 144 4.28 -17.78 16.11
CA ASP A 144 4.23 -17.83 17.57
C ASP A 144 2.90 -17.20 18.04
N LEU A 145 2.00 -18.02 18.55
CA LEU A 145 0.68 -17.60 19.02
C LEU A 145 0.77 -16.76 20.30
N ILE A 146 1.75 -17.03 21.16
CA ILE A 146 1.93 -16.27 22.40
C ILE A 146 2.38 -14.85 22.05
N TRP A 147 3.33 -14.74 21.14
CA TRP A 147 3.80 -13.45 20.63
C TRP A 147 2.67 -12.68 19.92
N GLN A 148 1.87 -13.36 19.10
CA GLN A 148 0.71 -12.75 18.45
C GLN A 148 -0.31 -12.21 19.48
N GLN A 149 -0.64 -12.98 20.51
CA GLN A 149 -1.55 -12.53 21.56
C GLN A 149 -1.03 -11.30 22.32
N PHE A 150 0.27 -11.28 22.63
CA PHE A 150 0.91 -10.12 23.26
C PHE A 150 0.80 -8.87 22.37
N VAL A 151 1.13 -8.99 21.08
CA VAL A 151 1.04 -7.88 20.12
C VAL A 151 -0.40 -7.41 19.96
N ASN A 152 -1.38 -8.32 19.94
CA ASN A 152 -2.80 -7.97 19.84
C ASN A 152 -3.30 -7.25 21.09
N ALA A 153 -2.89 -7.69 22.29
CA ALA A 153 -3.22 -7.01 23.54
C ALA A 153 -2.66 -5.58 23.56
N TRP A 154 -1.40 -5.40 23.13
CA TRP A 154 -0.78 -4.08 22.98
C TRP A 154 -1.54 -3.20 21.99
N LEU A 155 -1.90 -3.74 20.80
CA LEU A 155 -2.66 -3.00 19.80
C LEU A 155 -4.01 -2.54 20.33
N THR A 156 -4.76 -3.43 20.97
CA THR A 156 -6.08 -3.12 21.56
C THR A 156 -5.97 -1.98 22.56
N GLN A 157 -4.96 -2.02 23.43
CA GLN A 157 -4.72 -0.93 24.38
C GLN A 157 -4.40 0.38 23.68
N ARG A 158 -3.48 0.39 22.70
CA ARG A 158 -3.09 1.59 21.96
C ARG A 158 -4.23 2.18 21.13
N GLN A 159 -5.11 1.34 20.58
CA GLN A 159 -6.32 1.78 19.91
C GLN A 159 -7.31 2.44 20.88
N GLY A 160 -7.54 1.80 22.04
CA GLY A 160 -8.44 2.33 23.09
C GLY A 160 -7.95 3.67 23.69
N GLU A 161 -6.65 3.88 23.77
CA GLU A 161 -6.03 5.15 24.20
C GLU A 161 -6.05 6.24 23.10
N GLY A 162 -6.48 5.93 21.89
CA GLY A 162 -6.44 6.87 20.76
C GLY A 162 -5.05 7.08 20.13
N TYR A 163 -4.03 6.37 20.61
CA TYR A 163 -2.63 6.54 20.17
C TYR A 163 -2.46 6.31 18.66
N LEU A 164 -3.11 5.27 18.10
CA LEU A 164 -3.00 5.01 16.67
C LEU A 164 -3.61 6.13 15.83
N ALA A 165 -4.76 6.67 16.25
CA ALA A 165 -5.39 7.81 15.57
C ALA A 165 -4.50 9.05 15.62
N GLU A 166 -3.87 9.32 16.76
CA GLU A 166 -2.90 10.43 16.92
C GLU A 166 -1.70 10.26 15.97
N VAL A 167 -1.10 9.08 15.92
CA VAL A 167 0.05 8.79 15.04
C VAL A 167 -0.34 8.95 13.56
N PHE A 168 -1.49 8.42 13.14
CA PHE A 168 -1.98 8.59 11.78
C PHE A 168 -2.19 10.08 11.45
N ASN A 169 -2.87 10.82 12.30
CA ASN A 169 -3.12 12.26 12.07
C ASN A 169 -1.83 13.06 11.97
N ARG A 170 -0.83 12.76 12.80
CA ARG A 170 0.49 13.42 12.77
C ARG A 170 1.21 13.22 11.43
N HIS A 171 1.00 12.09 10.77
CA HIS A 171 1.72 11.73 9.55
C HIS A 171 0.92 11.95 8.26
N LEU A 172 -0.41 11.94 8.31
CA LEU A 172 -1.28 12.12 7.14
C LEU A 172 -1.69 13.59 6.90
N ASN A 173 -1.68 14.42 7.94
CA ASN A 173 -2.12 15.83 7.87
C ASN A 173 -0.92 16.82 7.91
N LYS A 174 0.19 16.45 7.28
CA LYS A 174 1.36 17.35 7.14
C LYS A 174 1.27 18.22 5.92
#